data_9743b6f75acec1dcc53dfb630666ae8b
#
_entry.id   9743b6f75acec1dcc53dfb630666ae8b
#
_cell.length_a   1.000
_cell.length_b   1.000
_cell.length_c   1.000
_cell.angle_alpha   90.00
_cell.angle_beta   90.00
_cell.angle_gamma   90.00
#
_symmetry.space_group_name_H-M   'P 1'
#
loop_
_entity.id
_entity.type
_entity.pdbx_description
1 polymer ?
#
loop_
_entity_poly.entity_id
_entity_poly.type
_entity_poly.pdbx_seq_one_letter_code
_entity_poly.pdbx_strand_id
1 'polypeptide(L)'
;GLNTGNETEIAELSDGRLYMTTRHRAPIGRAPEPNGRLYSISTDGGASWSDAELDTRLPTPVCQASVSRYGDSGGLIFSNPMHGKARVNMTLNYSPDNGDSWTKSLQVYPGPAGYSVLAVLTGGDVLVLYERGSMSYSERISVASVDPTAK
;
A
#
# COMPACT_ATOMS: atom_id res chain seq x y z
N GLY A 1 -11.94 -12.29 -12.57
CA GLY A 1 -10.53 -12.16 -12.17
C GLY A 1 -9.90 -10.90 -12.75
N LEU A 2 -8.88 -10.36 -12.05
CA LEU A 2 -8.16 -9.14 -12.43
C LEU A 2 -7.35 -9.35 -13.71
N ASN A 3 -7.89 -9.02 -14.87
CA ASN A 3 -7.18 -9.11 -16.15
C ASN A 3 -6.04 -8.06 -16.31
N THR A 4 -5.89 -7.16 -15.35
CA THR A 4 -4.95 -6.03 -15.40
C THR A 4 -4.01 -5.97 -14.20
N GLY A 5 -4.02 -6.99 -13.34
CA GLY A 5 -3.22 -7.07 -12.13
C GLY A 5 -1.73 -7.37 -12.38
N ASN A 6 -0.92 -7.07 -11.40
CA ASN A 6 0.50 -7.35 -11.33
C ASN A 6 0.85 -7.73 -9.87
N GLU A 7 1.86 -7.11 -9.25
CA GLU A 7 2.23 -7.38 -7.86
C GLU A 7 1.04 -7.10 -6.93
N THR A 8 0.71 -8.08 -6.10
CA THR A 8 -0.52 -8.15 -5.31
C THR A 8 -0.18 -8.55 -3.89
N GLU A 9 -0.87 -7.98 -2.91
CA GLU A 9 -0.79 -8.35 -1.51
C GLU A 9 -2.18 -8.42 -0.88
N ILE A 10 -2.33 -9.20 0.18
CA ILE A 10 -3.60 -9.46 0.85
C ILE A 10 -3.44 -9.19 2.34
N ALA A 11 -4.45 -8.55 2.94
CA ALA A 11 -4.62 -8.42 4.38
C ALA A 11 -6.00 -8.94 4.80
N GLU A 12 -6.06 -9.64 5.94
CA GLU A 12 -7.31 -9.99 6.58
C GLU A 12 -7.87 -8.77 7.32
N LEU A 13 -9.13 -8.46 7.10
CA LEU A 13 -9.87 -7.39 7.77
C LEU A 13 -10.37 -7.81 9.15
N SER A 14 -10.75 -6.87 9.99
CA SER A 14 -11.24 -7.15 11.35
C SER A 14 -12.54 -7.96 11.39
N ASP A 15 -13.30 -7.95 10.31
CA ASP A 15 -14.57 -8.67 10.14
C ASP A 15 -14.42 -10.03 9.42
N GLY A 16 -13.18 -10.47 9.18
CA GLY A 16 -12.86 -11.74 8.53
C GLY A 16 -12.90 -11.71 7.00
N ARG A 17 -13.28 -10.60 6.39
CA ARG A 17 -13.10 -10.41 4.95
C ARG A 17 -11.62 -10.29 4.61
N LEU A 18 -11.28 -10.51 3.34
CA LEU A 18 -9.93 -10.27 2.84
C LEU A 18 -9.93 -9.05 1.92
N TYR A 19 -8.96 -8.17 2.14
CA TYR A 19 -8.66 -7.02 1.28
C TYR A 19 -7.45 -7.35 0.42
N MET A 20 -7.60 -7.34 -0.88
CA MET A 20 -6.50 -7.52 -1.84
C MET A 20 -6.18 -6.19 -2.49
N THR A 21 -4.93 -5.78 -2.45
CA THR A 21 -4.44 -4.62 -3.20
C THR A 21 -3.52 -5.05 -4.32
N THR A 22 -3.69 -4.45 -5.49
CA THR A 22 -2.97 -4.87 -6.70
C THR A 22 -2.39 -3.65 -7.42
N ARG A 23 -1.15 -3.80 -7.89
CA ARG A 23 -0.52 -2.80 -8.75
C ARG A 23 -1.34 -2.62 -10.03
N HIS A 24 -1.81 -1.40 -10.28
CA HIS A 24 -2.50 -1.06 -11.51
C HIS A 24 -1.52 -1.13 -12.69
N ARG A 25 -1.87 -1.92 -13.70
CA ARG A 25 -1.05 -2.10 -14.89
C ARG A 25 -1.21 -0.91 -15.83
N ALA A 26 -0.10 -0.41 -16.34
CA ALA A 26 -0.09 0.62 -17.37
C ALA A 26 0.92 0.25 -18.46
N PRO A 27 0.77 0.76 -19.68
CA PRO A 27 1.80 0.65 -20.71
C PRO A 27 3.15 1.20 -20.22
N ILE A 28 4.23 0.63 -20.71
CA ILE A 28 5.60 1.09 -20.36
C ILE A 28 5.71 2.60 -20.62
N GLY A 29 6.22 3.33 -19.62
CA GLY A 29 6.42 4.78 -19.69
C GLY A 29 5.16 5.63 -19.47
N ARG A 30 4.03 5.03 -19.09
CA ARG A 30 2.80 5.76 -18.73
C ARG A 30 2.31 5.34 -17.35
N ALA A 31 1.98 6.33 -16.51
CA ALA A 31 1.14 6.08 -15.35
C ALA A 31 -0.29 5.77 -15.82
N PRO A 32 -1.04 4.89 -15.11
CA PRO A 32 -2.45 4.72 -15.40
C PRO A 32 -3.22 6.03 -15.13
N GLU A 33 -4.24 6.27 -15.93
CA GLU A 33 -5.16 7.39 -15.71
C GLU A 33 -6.61 6.86 -15.76
N PRO A 34 -7.42 7.06 -14.71
CA PRO A 34 -7.07 7.72 -13.44
C PRO A 34 -6.03 6.92 -12.65
N ASN A 35 -5.21 7.63 -11.86
CA ASN A 35 -4.16 7.03 -11.03
C ASN A 35 -4.72 6.53 -9.70
N GLY A 36 -4.20 5.40 -9.20
CA GLY A 36 -4.59 4.80 -7.93
C GLY A 36 -4.20 3.32 -7.83
N ARG A 37 -4.57 2.70 -6.73
CA ARG A 37 -4.42 1.26 -6.51
C ARG A 37 -5.70 0.53 -6.91
N LEU A 38 -5.55 -0.64 -7.49
CA LEU A 38 -6.69 -1.56 -7.63
C LEU A 38 -6.86 -2.32 -6.32
N TYR A 39 -8.12 -2.55 -5.92
CA TYR A 39 -8.44 -3.42 -4.80
C TYR A 39 -9.65 -4.32 -5.10
N SER A 40 -9.76 -5.41 -4.37
CA SER A 40 -10.89 -6.35 -4.40
C SER A 40 -11.12 -6.91 -3.01
N ILE A 41 -12.36 -7.30 -2.72
CA ILE A 41 -12.76 -7.88 -1.43
C ILE A 41 -13.22 -9.32 -1.63
N SER A 42 -12.81 -10.20 -0.72
CA SER A 42 -13.37 -11.55 -0.59
C SER A 42 -14.13 -11.69 0.73
N THR A 43 -15.28 -12.36 0.68
CA THR A 43 -16.11 -12.68 1.86
C THR A 43 -16.17 -14.18 2.16
N ASP A 44 -15.39 -14.98 1.43
CA ASP A 44 -15.42 -16.45 1.46
C ASP A 44 -14.03 -17.08 1.61
N GLY A 45 -13.13 -16.38 2.31
CA GLY A 45 -11.78 -16.87 2.57
C GLY A 45 -10.88 -16.92 1.33
N GLY A 46 -11.17 -16.10 0.31
CA GLY A 46 -10.36 -16.02 -0.91
C GLY A 46 -10.82 -16.94 -2.04
N ALA A 47 -11.92 -17.70 -1.86
CA ALA A 47 -12.45 -18.57 -2.90
C ALA A 47 -13.02 -17.78 -4.08
N SER A 48 -13.64 -16.64 -3.80
CA SER A 48 -14.05 -15.67 -4.81
C SER A 48 -13.72 -14.23 -4.39
N TRP A 49 -13.73 -13.32 -5.36
CA TRP A 49 -13.35 -11.91 -5.19
C TRP A 49 -14.32 -11.01 -5.94
N SER A 50 -14.59 -9.84 -5.37
CA SER A 50 -15.32 -8.78 -6.07
C SER A 50 -14.60 -8.38 -7.36
N ASP A 51 -15.30 -7.68 -8.25
CA ASP A 51 -14.65 -6.96 -9.33
C ASP A 51 -13.63 -5.98 -8.77
N ALA A 52 -12.55 -5.75 -9.53
CA ALA A 52 -11.52 -4.80 -9.12
C ALA A 52 -12.03 -3.38 -9.20
N GLU A 53 -11.86 -2.65 -8.11
CA GLU A 53 -12.14 -1.22 -8.03
C GLU A 53 -10.87 -0.40 -7.95
N LEU A 54 -10.92 0.86 -8.38
CA LEU A 54 -9.81 1.78 -8.33
C LEU A 54 -9.93 2.73 -7.14
N ASP A 55 -8.98 2.64 -6.21
CA ASP A 55 -8.84 3.60 -5.12
C ASP A 55 -7.90 4.74 -5.52
N THR A 56 -8.46 5.87 -5.92
CA THR A 56 -7.71 7.07 -6.30
C THR A 56 -7.16 7.86 -5.10
N ARG A 57 -7.56 7.51 -3.87
CA ARG A 57 -7.02 8.10 -2.63
C ARG A 57 -5.60 7.63 -2.33
N LEU A 58 -5.18 6.53 -2.97
CA LEU A 58 -3.84 5.96 -2.89
C LEU A 58 -3.09 6.15 -4.22
N PRO A 59 -2.68 7.39 -4.55
CA PRO A 59 -1.91 7.63 -5.77
C PRO A 59 -0.61 6.83 -5.73
N THR A 60 -0.30 6.18 -6.84
CA THR A 60 0.86 5.30 -6.93
C THR A 60 1.49 5.38 -8.32
N PRO A 61 2.82 5.36 -8.44
CA PRO A 61 3.45 5.08 -9.73
C PRO A 61 3.23 3.59 -10.06
N VAL A 62 3.65 3.15 -11.22
CA VAL A 62 3.63 1.73 -11.57
C VAL A 62 4.65 1.00 -10.69
N CYS A 63 4.27 0.69 -9.43
CA CYS A 63 5.13 0.16 -8.38
C CYS A 63 4.37 -0.83 -7.48
N GLN A 64 5.10 -1.75 -6.86
CA GLN A 64 4.60 -2.59 -5.77
C GLN A 64 4.23 -1.70 -4.56
N ALA A 65 3.41 -2.23 -3.67
CA ALA A 65 3.02 -1.63 -2.40
C ALA A 65 2.73 -2.73 -1.39
N SER A 66 2.77 -2.42 -0.10
CA SER A 66 2.47 -3.37 0.96
C SER A 66 1.25 -2.93 1.77
N VAL A 67 0.44 -3.90 2.19
CA VAL A 67 -0.74 -3.70 3.05
C VAL A 67 -0.69 -4.66 4.22
N SER A 68 -1.08 -4.21 5.41
CA SER A 68 -1.18 -5.06 6.59
C SER A 68 -2.32 -4.60 7.49
N ARG A 69 -2.92 -5.55 8.23
CA ARG A 69 -3.83 -5.23 9.32
C ARG A 69 -3.09 -4.50 10.43
N TYR A 70 -3.73 -3.51 11.03
CA TYR A 70 -3.21 -2.73 12.14
C TYR A 70 -4.24 -2.63 13.27
N GLY A 71 -3.91 -3.25 14.41
CA GLY A 71 -4.84 -3.35 15.55
C GLY A 71 -6.02 -4.27 15.29
N ASP A 72 -6.94 -4.33 16.26
CA ASP A 72 -8.08 -5.25 16.26
C ASP A 72 -9.40 -4.60 15.80
N SER A 73 -9.43 -3.29 15.65
CA SER A 73 -10.64 -2.48 15.42
C SER A 73 -10.82 -2.01 13.96
N GLY A 74 -10.28 -2.75 12.98
CA GLY A 74 -10.47 -2.41 11.56
C GLY A 74 -9.38 -1.56 10.95
N GLY A 75 -8.26 -1.36 11.65
CA GLY A 75 -7.13 -0.64 11.11
C GLY A 75 -6.43 -1.37 9.96
N LEU A 76 -6.12 -0.65 8.89
CA LEU A 76 -5.18 -1.05 7.86
C LEU A 76 -4.05 -0.03 7.74
N ILE A 77 -2.87 -0.52 7.41
CA ILE A 77 -1.74 0.29 6.98
C ILE A 77 -1.32 -0.11 5.58
N PHE A 78 -0.91 0.89 4.82
CA PHE A 78 -0.51 0.73 3.43
C PHE A 78 0.74 1.57 3.13
N SER A 79 1.78 0.96 2.57
CA SER A 79 3.00 1.67 2.18
C SER A 79 3.23 1.64 0.69
N ASN A 80 3.55 2.79 0.13
CA ASN A 80 3.90 2.94 -1.28
C ASN A 80 4.71 4.22 -1.54
N PRO A 81 5.40 4.34 -2.68
CA PRO A 81 5.80 5.64 -3.20
C PRO A 81 4.53 6.45 -3.56
N MET A 82 4.11 7.36 -2.70
CA MET A 82 2.85 8.09 -2.84
C MET A 82 2.99 9.26 -3.82
N HIS A 83 3.13 8.92 -5.10
CA HIS A 83 3.25 9.90 -6.18
C HIS A 83 2.68 9.31 -7.48
N GLY A 84 1.87 10.06 -8.23
CA GLY A 84 1.14 9.55 -9.38
C GLY A 84 1.99 9.12 -10.59
N LYS A 85 3.28 9.49 -10.66
CA LYS A 85 4.13 9.23 -11.84
C LYS A 85 5.51 8.70 -11.52
N ALA A 86 6.14 9.15 -10.43
CA ALA A 86 7.54 8.85 -10.10
C ALA A 86 7.63 7.96 -8.85
N ARG A 87 8.64 7.12 -8.79
CA ARG A 87 8.98 6.31 -7.61
C ARG A 87 9.74 7.15 -6.59
N VAL A 88 9.00 8.01 -5.88
CA VAL A 88 9.45 8.92 -4.83
C VAL A 88 8.41 8.99 -3.72
N ASN A 89 8.79 9.57 -2.58
CA ASN A 89 7.88 9.84 -1.49
C ASN A 89 7.30 8.56 -0.85
N MET A 90 8.16 7.71 -0.27
CA MET A 90 7.70 6.56 0.51
C MET A 90 6.80 7.06 1.64
N THR A 91 5.57 6.59 1.66
CA THR A 91 4.54 7.04 2.59
C THR A 91 3.87 5.84 3.24
N LEU A 92 3.59 5.94 4.53
CA LEU A 92 2.72 5.03 5.27
C LEU A 92 1.35 5.69 5.41
N ASN A 93 0.32 5.04 4.88
CA ASN A 93 -1.07 5.48 4.96
C ASN A 93 -1.81 4.63 5.99
N TYR A 94 -2.71 5.24 6.75
CA TYR A 94 -3.53 4.58 7.77
C TYR A 94 -5.02 4.74 7.46
N SER A 95 -5.73 3.62 7.53
CA SER A 95 -7.18 3.53 7.50
C SER A 95 -7.69 3.01 8.86
N PRO A 96 -8.69 3.63 9.48
CA PRO A 96 -9.30 3.13 10.71
C PRO A 96 -10.45 2.15 10.48
N ASP A 97 -10.89 1.94 9.24
CA ASP A 97 -12.19 1.39 8.87
C ASP A 97 -12.11 0.38 7.71
N ASN A 98 -11.16 -0.57 7.81
CA ASN A 98 -10.99 -1.67 6.83
C ASN A 98 -10.73 -1.20 5.37
N GLY A 99 -10.17 0.00 5.19
CA GLY A 99 -9.88 0.55 3.87
C GLY A 99 -11.00 1.42 3.27
N ASP A 100 -12.11 1.62 3.99
CA ASP A 100 -13.21 2.47 3.55
C ASP A 100 -12.79 3.95 3.50
N SER A 101 -11.87 4.37 4.37
CA SER A 101 -11.21 5.67 4.28
C SER A 101 -9.71 5.58 4.58
N TRP A 102 -8.94 6.56 4.12
CA TRP A 102 -7.52 6.76 4.44
C TRP A 102 -7.37 8.11 5.11
N THR A 103 -7.21 8.12 6.43
CA THR A 103 -7.33 9.34 7.24
C THR A 103 -6.02 9.97 7.64
N LYS A 104 -4.91 9.23 7.51
CA LYS A 104 -3.58 9.72 7.88
C LYS A 104 -2.53 9.21 6.89
N SER A 105 -1.62 10.10 6.52
CA SER A 105 -0.45 9.78 5.70
C SER A 105 0.80 10.32 6.37
N LEU A 106 1.77 9.44 6.59
CA LEU A 106 3.06 9.76 7.19
C LEU A 106 4.15 9.58 6.15
N GLN A 107 4.88 10.64 5.83
CA GLN A 107 6.02 10.58 4.93
C GLN A 107 7.20 9.88 5.64
N VAL A 108 7.57 8.70 5.16
CA VAL A 108 8.71 7.92 5.66
C VAL A 108 10.02 8.43 5.03
N TYR A 109 10.00 8.72 3.73
CA TYR A 109 11.15 9.21 2.99
C TYR A 109 10.73 10.03 1.77
N PRO A 110 11.20 11.27 1.60
CA PRO A 110 10.75 12.16 0.52
C PRO A 110 11.41 11.88 -0.83
N GLY A 111 12.59 11.27 -0.86
CA GLY A 111 13.40 11.05 -2.06
C GLY A 111 12.97 9.84 -2.90
N PRO A 112 13.83 9.43 -3.86
CA PRO A 112 13.58 8.23 -4.66
C PRO A 112 13.37 6.99 -3.80
N ALA A 113 12.22 6.32 -3.98
CA ALA A 113 11.82 5.14 -3.22
C ALA A 113 11.02 4.18 -4.10
N GLY A 114 11.20 2.88 -3.87
CA GLY A 114 10.60 1.83 -4.70
C GLY A 114 9.70 0.88 -3.91
N TYR A 115 10.03 -0.38 -3.89
CA TYR A 115 9.28 -1.44 -3.23
C TYR A 115 9.34 -1.31 -1.71
N SER A 116 8.32 -1.80 -1.03
CA SER A 116 8.24 -1.78 0.43
C SER A 116 7.54 -3.02 0.98
N VAL A 117 7.88 -3.36 2.23
CA VAL A 117 7.22 -4.42 3.02
C VAL A 117 6.96 -3.87 4.41
N LEU A 118 5.80 -4.21 4.96
CA LEU A 118 5.36 -3.82 6.28
C LEU A 118 5.48 -4.98 7.28
N ALA A 119 5.86 -4.66 8.51
CA ALA A 119 5.71 -5.54 9.65
C ALA A 119 5.14 -4.76 10.84
N VAL A 120 3.99 -5.22 11.37
CA VAL A 120 3.38 -4.65 12.57
C VAL A 120 3.97 -5.34 13.77
N LEU A 121 4.55 -4.58 14.69
CA LEU A 121 5.14 -5.08 15.92
C LEU A 121 4.09 -5.20 17.03
N THR A 122 4.33 -6.11 17.97
CA THR A 122 3.42 -6.32 19.11
C THR A 122 3.17 -5.05 19.93
N GLY A 123 4.12 -4.11 19.95
CA GLY A 123 3.99 -2.83 20.64
C GLY A 123 3.19 -1.76 19.88
N GLY A 124 2.76 -2.06 18.65
CA GLY A 124 2.00 -1.13 17.81
C GLY A 124 2.84 -0.32 16.82
N ASP A 125 4.17 -0.32 16.96
CA ASP A 125 5.04 0.26 15.95
C ASP A 125 4.98 -0.53 14.64
N VAL A 126 5.20 0.17 13.54
CA VAL A 126 5.25 -0.42 12.20
C VAL A 126 6.66 -0.27 11.63
N LEU A 127 7.26 -1.38 11.25
CA LEU A 127 8.48 -1.36 10.47
C LEU A 127 8.13 -1.27 8.98
N VAL A 128 8.70 -0.29 8.32
CA VAL A 128 8.67 -0.14 6.86
C VAL A 128 10.05 -0.47 6.33
N LEU A 129 10.18 -1.64 5.69
CA LEU A 129 11.38 -1.99 4.93
C LEU A 129 11.16 -1.50 3.49
N TYR A 130 12.09 -0.72 2.93
CA TYR A 130 11.87 -0.13 1.62
C TYR A 130 13.16 0.15 0.85
N GLU A 131 13.03 0.11 -0.47
CA GLU A 131 14.07 0.57 -1.39
C GLU A 131 14.13 2.10 -1.39
N ARG A 132 15.35 2.66 -1.38
CA ARG A 132 15.56 4.10 -1.54
C ARG A 132 16.93 4.46 -2.09
N GLY A 133 17.09 5.72 -2.47
CA GLY A 133 18.38 6.27 -2.84
C GLY A 133 18.36 7.78 -2.99
N SER A 134 19.46 8.34 -3.44
CA SER A 134 19.61 9.77 -3.73
C SER A 134 19.38 10.10 -5.21
N MET A 135 19.76 9.20 -6.10
CA MET A 135 19.61 9.33 -7.55
C MET A 135 18.66 8.29 -8.12
N SER A 136 18.59 7.09 -7.53
CA SER A 136 17.70 5.99 -7.94
C SER A 136 17.02 5.38 -6.72
N TYR A 137 15.79 4.91 -6.89
CA TYR A 137 15.02 4.22 -5.85
C TYR A 137 15.63 2.88 -5.42
N SER A 138 16.56 2.30 -6.16
CA SER A 138 17.13 0.97 -5.93
C SER A 138 18.59 0.96 -5.46
N GLU A 139 19.09 2.07 -4.90
CA GLU A 139 20.49 2.15 -4.43
C GLU A 139 20.73 1.38 -3.14
N ARG A 140 19.75 1.30 -2.27
CA ARG A 140 19.84 0.65 -0.96
C ARG A 140 18.49 0.23 -0.40
N ILE A 141 18.54 -0.68 0.56
CA ILE A 141 17.39 -1.02 1.41
C ILE A 141 17.52 -0.30 2.74
N SER A 142 16.44 0.20 3.28
CA SER A 142 16.36 0.85 4.59
C SER A 142 15.16 0.37 5.38
N VAL A 143 15.25 0.49 6.70
CA VAL A 143 14.13 0.24 7.62
C VAL A 143 13.84 1.53 8.36
N ALA A 144 12.57 1.87 8.46
CA ALA A 144 12.07 2.91 9.35
C ALA A 144 11.10 2.28 10.36
N SER A 145 11.17 2.69 11.63
CA SER A 145 10.13 2.41 12.63
C SER A 145 9.22 3.62 12.71
N VAL A 146 7.92 3.39 12.63
CA VAL A 146 6.89 4.44 12.57
C VAL A 146 5.77 4.09 13.54
N ASP A 147 5.37 5.03 14.38
CA ASP A 147 4.11 4.97 15.11
C ASP A 147 3.01 5.64 14.25
N PRO A 148 2.10 4.87 13.63
CA PRO A 148 1.05 5.45 12.78
C PRO A 148 0.00 6.22 13.58
N THR A 149 0.00 6.12 14.91
CA THR A 149 -0.92 6.82 15.81
C THR A 149 -0.32 8.09 16.41
N ALA A 150 0.98 8.32 16.31
CA ALA A 150 1.65 9.52 16.82
C ALA A 150 0.99 10.81 16.29
N LYS A 151 0.82 11.79 17.18
CA LYS A 151 0.18 13.10 16.86
C LYS A 151 1.16 14.03 16.18
#